data_abb6cb582e2bf8e697f9e9605bf21b0e
#
_entry.id   abb6cb582e2bf8e697f9e9605bf21b0e
#
_cell.length_a   1.000
_cell.length_b   1.000
_cell.length_c   1.000
_cell.angle_alpha   90.00
_cell.angle_beta   90.00
_cell.angle_gamma   90.00
#
_symmetry.space_group_name_H-M   'P 1'
#
loop_
_entity.id
_entity.type
_entity.pdbx_description
1 polymer ?
#
loop_
_entity_poly.entity_id
_entity_poly.type
_entity_poly.pdbx_seq_one_letter_code
_entity_poly.pdbx_strand_id
1 'polypeptide(L)'
;MQPVGSAPRLAVLVAMVVLASSAACCRAQLASNFYAGKCGNTSVEVVIQVAVKARLVWDKRMVAGLLHLLFHDCFVQGCDASLLLDGPNTEKTAPQNSGIFGYDFIDDIKSELEAACPGVVSCADIIIAATRDAIALCGGPSYAVTLGRRDGMSSVSWMASDLPSPHVDIATAIGMFAKKGFNSFEMATLMGAHTVGVTHCSVIDDRLRNFNGTGKADPSMDPTYAWILTTFACPKGQAFDNIVYLDEPSSILIFDKSYFNQILSGRGVLAVDQALGMDPATAWMVQFFATTDFFPAMFAHSITKLAALEVKTGTAGEIRRNCRLTN
;
A
#
# COMPACT_ATOMS: atom_id res chain seq x y z
N MET A 1 -49.05 -56.03 -8.10
CA MET A 1 -48.28 -55.26 -7.16
C MET A 1 -46.88 -55.07 -7.75
N GLN A 2 -46.57 -53.92 -8.29
CA GLN A 2 -45.23 -53.62 -8.79
C GLN A 2 -44.48 -52.83 -7.70
N PRO A 3 -43.17 -53.04 -7.48
CA PRO A 3 -42.39 -52.29 -6.51
C PRO A 3 -42.06 -50.90 -7.04
N VAL A 4 -42.49 -49.87 -6.33
CA VAL A 4 -42.20 -48.46 -6.59
C VAL A 4 -40.68 -48.18 -6.34
N GLY A 5 -40.02 -47.72 -7.38
CA GLY A 5 -38.59 -47.56 -7.48
C GLY A 5 -37.97 -46.59 -6.45
N SER A 6 -36.89 -47.06 -5.86
CA SER A 6 -35.97 -46.31 -4.99
C SER A 6 -34.88 -45.50 -5.74
N ALA A 7 -34.93 -45.51 -7.07
CA ALA A 7 -33.91 -44.88 -7.93
C ALA A 7 -33.76 -43.33 -7.86
N PRO A 8 -34.84 -42.53 -7.73
CA PRO A 8 -34.69 -41.08 -7.73
C PRO A 8 -34.06 -40.51 -6.45
N ARG A 9 -34.22 -41.17 -5.31
CA ARG A 9 -33.65 -40.68 -4.04
C ARG A 9 -32.13 -40.86 -3.96
N LEU A 10 -31.64 -41.97 -4.53
CA LEU A 10 -30.19 -42.24 -4.60
C LEU A 10 -29.47 -41.30 -5.53
N ALA A 11 -30.06 -40.98 -6.70
CA ALA A 11 -29.50 -40.01 -7.66
C ALA A 11 -29.42 -38.58 -7.10
N VAL A 12 -30.43 -38.15 -6.33
CA VAL A 12 -30.43 -36.83 -5.67
C VAL A 12 -29.37 -36.74 -4.56
N LEU A 13 -29.23 -37.84 -3.77
CA LEU A 13 -28.19 -37.91 -2.73
C LEU A 13 -26.77 -37.90 -3.30
N VAL A 14 -26.51 -38.60 -4.38
CA VAL A 14 -25.22 -38.61 -5.08
C VAL A 14 -24.93 -37.27 -5.70
N ALA A 15 -25.92 -36.62 -6.31
CA ALA A 15 -25.75 -35.26 -6.87
C ALA A 15 -25.47 -34.21 -5.76
N MET A 16 -26.11 -34.28 -4.58
CA MET A 16 -25.82 -33.40 -3.47
C MET A 16 -24.43 -33.62 -2.87
N VAL A 17 -23.98 -34.88 -2.76
CA VAL A 17 -22.62 -35.18 -2.29
C VAL A 17 -21.57 -34.75 -3.27
N VAL A 18 -21.79 -34.87 -4.59
CA VAL A 18 -20.88 -34.37 -5.62
C VAL A 18 -20.85 -32.84 -5.64
N LEU A 19 -21.99 -32.16 -5.48
CA LEU A 19 -22.06 -30.70 -5.36
C LEU A 19 -21.42 -30.19 -4.08
N ALA A 20 -21.57 -30.90 -2.95
CA ALA A 20 -20.92 -30.55 -1.67
C ALA A 20 -19.40 -30.77 -1.71
N SER A 21 -18.92 -31.84 -2.38
CA SER A 21 -17.49 -32.09 -2.57
C SER A 21 -16.85 -31.12 -3.57
N SER A 22 -17.55 -30.66 -4.61
CA SER A 22 -17.07 -29.63 -5.52
C SER A 22 -17.05 -28.24 -4.90
N ALA A 23 -17.91 -27.95 -3.93
CA ALA A 23 -17.88 -26.71 -3.16
C ALA A 23 -16.79 -26.65 -2.09
N ALA A 24 -16.26 -27.81 -1.66
CA ALA A 24 -15.12 -27.90 -0.73
C ALA A 24 -13.77 -27.84 -1.43
N CYS A 25 -13.71 -28.01 -2.75
CA CYS A 25 -12.49 -27.96 -3.55
C CYS A 25 -12.34 -26.55 -4.18
N CYS A 26 -11.36 -25.78 -3.68
CA CYS A 26 -10.91 -24.48 -4.18
C CYS A 26 -11.48 -23.23 -3.48
N ARG A 27 -11.31 -23.15 -2.18
CA ARG A 27 -11.01 -21.86 -1.55
C ARG A 27 -9.56 -21.89 -1.08
N ALA A 28 -8.63 -21.64 -2.00
CA ALA A 28 -7.32 -21.16 -1.61
C ALA A 28 -7.58 -19.78 -0.98
N GLN A 29 -7.61 -19.75 0.33
CA GLN A 29 -7.97 -18.59 1.12
C GLN A 29 -6.70 -18.07 1.76
N LEU A 30 -6.54 -16.73 1.82
CA LEU A 30 -5.53 -16.13 2.66
C LEU A 30 -5.68 -16.65 4.09
N ALA A 31 -4.57 -16.97 4.73
CA ALA A 31 -4.55 -17.48 6.09
C ALA A 31 -3.45 -16.84 6.94
N SER A 32 -3.70 -16.69 8.23
CA SER A 32 -2.63 -16.44 9.19
C SER A 32 -1.73 -17.68 9.24
N ASN A 33 -0.41 -17.45 9.37
CA ASN A 33 0.59 -18.52 9.36
C ASN A 33 0.56 -19.41 8.08
N PHE A 34 0.19 -18.84 6.93
CA PHE A 34 0.07 -19.56 5.67
C PHE A 34 1.31 -20.37 5.31
N TYR A 35 2.50 -19.87 5.62
CA TYR A 35 3.77 -20.52 5.30
C TYR A 35 4.26 -21.51 6.37
N ALA A 36 3.52 -21.71 7.47
CA ALA A 36 3.92 -22.65 8.51
C ALA A 36 4.12 -24.06 7.96
N GLY A 37 5.32 -24.62 8.14
CA GLY A 37 5.70 -25.94 7.64
C GLY A 37 5.93 -26.08 6.14
N LYS A 38 5.76 -25.00 5.35
CA LYS A 38 5.98 -25.04 3.88
C LYS A 38 7.45 -24.83 3.48
N CYS A 39 8.25 -24.22 4.35
CA CYS A 39 9.68 -23.97 4.17
C CYS A 39 10.56 -24.81 5.12
N GLY A 40 10.16 -26.03 5.44
CA GLY A 40 10.87 -26.87 6.39
C GLY A 40 10.96 -26.21 7.78
N ASN A 41 12.18 -26.01 8.27
CA ASN A 41 12.44 -25.35 9.57
C ASN A 41 12.55 -23.81 9.45
N THR A 42 12.49 -23.26 8.25
CA THR A 42 12.63 -21.81 8.02
C THR A 42 11.27 -21.13 8.19
N SER A 43 11.20 -20.15 9.09
CA SER A 43 10.03 -19.28 9.22
C SER A 43 10.12 -18.13 8.22
N VAL A 44 9.28 -18.13 7.21
CA VAL A 44 9.19 -17.09 6.18
C VAL A 44 9.03 -15.70 6.80
N GLU A 45 8.11 -15.56 7.74
CA GLU A 45 7.84 -14.27 8.39
C GLU A 45 9.04 -13.77 9.20
N VAL A 46 9.81 -14.67 9.83
CA VAL A 46 11.02 -14.28 10.56
C VAL A 46 12.12 -13.82 9.61
N VAL A 47 12.32 -14.48 8.47
CA VAL A 47 13.29 -14.05 7.45
C VAL A 47 12.96 -12.64 6.97
N ILE A 48 11.69 -12.37 6.61
CA ILE A 48 11.25 -11.05 6.17
C ILE A 48 11.48 -10.01 7.28
N GLN A 49 11.07 -10.30 8.52
CA GLN A 49 11.23 -9.36 9.64
C GLN A 49 12.69 -9.02 9.93
N VAL A 50 13.59 -9.99 9.88
CA VAL A 50 15.04 -9.79 10.09
C VAL A 50 15.60 -8.91 8.98
N ALA A 51 15.26 -9.17 7.73
CA ALA A 51 15.69 -8.35 6.59
C ALA A 51 15.19 -6.91 6.71
N VAL A 52 13.90 -6.69 7.05
CA VAL A 52 13.33 -5.37 7.27
C VAL A 52 14.03 -4.63 8.40
N LYS A 53 14.25 -5.30 9.54
CA LYS A 53 14.96 -4.71 10.67
C LYS A 53 16.38 -4.29 10.30
N ALA A 54 17.11 -5.11 9.58
CA ALA A 54 18.45 -4.80 9.11
C ALA A 54 18.45 -3.60 8.15
N ARG A 55 17.52 -3.56 7.17
CA ARG A 55 17.42 -2.46 6.21
C ARG A 55 17.10 -1.13 6.88
N LEU A 56 16.18 -1.09 7.84
CA LEU A 56 15.77 0.13 8.54
C LEU A 56 16.87 0.73 9.45
N VAL A 57 17.88 -0.04 9.84
CA VAL A 57 19.08 0.49 10.53
C VAL A 57 19.86 1.42 9.60
N TRP A 58 19.94 1.09 8.30
CA TRP A 58 20.71 1.85 7.31
C TRP A 58 19.89 2.93 6.61
N ASP A 59 18.64 2.64 6.29
CA ASP A 59 17.76 3.58 5.62
C ASP A 59 16.33 3.48 6.18
N LYS A 60 16.01 4.35 7.12
CA LYS A 60 14.66 4.42 7.70
C LYS A 60 13.58 4.81 6.69
N ARG A 61 13.95 5.46 5.57
CA ARG A 61 12.98 5.84 4.51
C ARG A 61 12.36 4.60 3.85
N MET A 62 12.96 3.43 4.03
CA MET A 62 12.41 2.19 3.50
C MET A 62 10.98 1.91 3.99
N VAL A 63 10.57 2.41 5.16
CA VAL A 63 9.16 2.32 5.61
C VAL A 63 8.23 3.03 4.63
N ALA A 64 8.60 4.23 4.16
CA ALA A 64 7.83 4.95 3.14
C ALA A 64 7.83 4.20 1.80
N GLY A 65 8.98 3.67 1.37
CA GLY A 65 9.10 2.88 0.14
C GLY A 65 8.21 1.65 0.14
N LEU A 66 8.19 0.89 1.23
CA LEU A 66 7.34 -0.30 1.37
C LEU A 66 5.85 0.03 1.40
N LEU A 67 5.45 1.10 2.11
CA LEU A 67 4.06 1.57 2.11
C LEU A 67 3.62 2.02 0.71
N HIS A 68 4.49 2.71 -0.01
CA HIS A 68 4.24 3.17 -1.37
C HIS A 68 4.12 1.99 -2.34
N LEU A 69 5.05 1.02 -2.27
CA LEU A 69 4.96 -0.23 -3.03
C LEU A 69 3.65 -0.97 -2.77
N LEU A 70 3.26 -1.14 -1.50
CA LEU A 70 2.02 -1.82 -1.13
C LEU A 70 0.79 -1.09 -1.69
N PHE A 71 0.71 0.23 -1.51
CA PHE A 71 -0.45 0.99 -1.96
C PHE A 71 -0.58 0.95 -3.47
N HIS A 72 0.49 1.23 -4.21
CA HIS A 72 0.47 1.28 -5.66
C HIS A 72 0.24 -0.09 -6.31
N ASP A 73 0.79 -1.16 -5.73
CA ASP A 73 0.50 -2.53 -6.19
C ASP A 73 -0.98 -2.86 -5.96
N CYS A 74 -1.43 -2.77 -4.71
CA CYS A 74 -2.78 -3.20 -4.34
C CYS A 74 -3.89 -2.38 -4.99
N PHE A 75 -3.69 -1.08 -5.18
CA PHE A 75 -4.74 -0.18 -5.65
C PHE A 75 -4.99 -0.27 -7.16
N VAL A 76 -4.02 -0.75 -7.95
CA VAL A 76 -4.15 -0.85 -9.41
C VAL A 76 -4.89 -2.12 -9.83
N GLN A 77 -4.30 -3.28 -9.68
CA GLN A 77 -4.86 -4.57 -10.13
C GLN A 77 -5.13 -5.55 -8.96
N GLY A 78 -5.09 -5.05 -7.73
CA GLY A 78 -5.09 -5.86 -6.52
C GLY A 78 -3.66 -6.26 -6.10
N CYS A 79 -3.54 -6.78 -4.89
CA CYS A 79 -2.24 -7.12 -4.29
C CYS A 79 -1.63 -8.36 -4.95
N ASP A 80 -0.96 -8.19 -6.09
CA ASP A 80 -0.43 -9.28 -6.90
C ASP A 80 1.01 -9.07 -7.40
N ALA A 81 1.68 -8.06 -6.86
CA ALA A 81 3.05 -7.70 -7.23
C ALA A 81 3.28 -7.40 -8.73
N SER A 82 2.23 -7.05 -9.48
CA SER A 82 2.33 -6.66 -10.89
C SER A 82 3.21 -5.42 -11.08
N LEU A 83 3.20 -4.50 -10.11
CA LEU A 83 4.06 -3.33 -10.07
C LEU A 83 5.56 -3.67 -10.15
N LEU A 84 5.98 -4.85 -9.67
CA LEU A 84 7.40 -5.22 -9.64
C LEU A 84 7.93 -5.66 -11.00
N LEU A 85 7.08 -6.01 -11.96
CA LEU A 85 7.49 -6.53 -13.27
C LEU A 85 8.27 -5.49 -14.07
N ASP A 86 9.43 -5.90 -14.58
CA ASP A 86 10.22 -5.11 -15.52
C ASP A 86 9.71 -5.26 -16.95
N GLY A 87 9.93 -4.26 -17.76
CA GLY A 87 9.61 -4.28 -19.18
C GLY A 87 9.09 -2.93 -19.69
N PRO A 88 8.97 -2.78 -21.00
CA PRO A 88 8.37 -1.58 -21.58
C PRO A 88 6.87 -1.57 -21.31
N ASN A 89 6.33 -0.40 -20.99
CA ASN A 89 4.90 -0.18 -20.74
C ASN A 89 4.31 -0.98 -19.55
N THR A 90 5.15 -1.38 -18.59
CA THR A 90 4.69 -1.94 -17.30
C THR A 90 4.26 -0.83 -16.35
N GLU A 91 3.54 -1.17 -15.29
CA GLU A 91 3.16 -0.23 -14.22
C GLU A 91 4.37 0.53 -13.67
N LYS A 92 5.52 -0.14 -13.50
CA LYS A 92 6.78 0.48 -13.05
C LYS A 92 7.21 1.66 -13.92
N THR A 93 6.89 1.66 -15.21
CA THR A 93 7.24 2.75 -16.15
C THR A 93 6.20 3.87 -16.20
N ALA A 94 5.08 3.72 -15.49
CA ALA A 94 4.05 4.74 -15.43
C ALA A 94 4.56 6.00 -14.70
N PRO A 95 4.20 7.21 -15.14
CA PRO A 95 4.59 8.46 -14.46
C PRO A 95 4.19 8.50 -12.99
N GLN A 96 3.03 7.91 -12.63
CA GLN A 96 2.53 7.82 -11.27
C GLN A 96 3.47 7.02 -10.33
N ASN A 97 4.28 6.14 -10.90
CA ASN A 97 5.18 5.24 -10.18
C ASN A 97 6.66 5.70 -10.22
N SER A 98 6.96 6.87 -10.81
CA SER A 98 8.33 7.36 -11.00
C SER A 98 9.10 7.62 -9.71
N GLY A 99 8.41 7.87 -8.60
CA GLY A 99 9.01 8.10 -7.28
C GLY A 99 9.12 6.87 -6.38
N ILE A 100 8.66 5.71 -6.85
CA ILE A 100 8.68 4.49 -6.03
C ILE A 100 10.09 3.92 -5.95
N PHE A 101 10.48 3.52 -4.75
CA PHE A 101 11.76 2.87 -4.45
C PHE A 101 11.56 1.66 -3.52
N GLY A 102 12.62 0.87 -3.34
CA GLY A 102 12.58 -0.35 -2.52
C GLY A 102 12.35 -1.63 -3.31
N TYR A 103 12.29 -1.54 -4.63
CA TYR A 103 12.22 -2.70 -5.51
C TYR A 103 13.37 -3.68 -5.28
N ASP A 104 14.61 -3.17 -5.18
CA ASP A 104 15.82 -3.94 -4.88
C ASP A 104 15.72 -4.65 -3.54
N PHE A 105 15.11 -4.01 -2.56
CA PHE A 105 14.95 -4.61 -1.24
C PHE A 105 13.95 -5.79 -1.25
N ILE A 106 12.89 -5.71 -2.04
CA ILE A 106 11.99 -6.86 -2.26
C ILE A 106 12.74 -8.00 -2.94
N ASP A 107 13.61 -7.70 -3.91
CA ASP A 107 14.45 -8.72 -4.59
C ASP A 107 15.43 -9.39 -3.64
N ASP A 108 16.06 -8.62 -2.72
CA ASP A 108 16.95 -9.14 -1.69
C ASP A 108 16.22 -10.17 -0.80
N ILE A 109 15.04 -9.80 -0.27
CA ILE A 109 14.20 -10.70 0.55
C ILE A 109 13.79 -11.93 -0.26
N LYS A 110 13.38 -11.73 -1.51
CA LYS A 110 12.98 -12.83 -2.39
C LYS A 110 14.13 -13.81 -2.61
N SER A 111 15.33 -13.31 -2.84
CA SER A 111 16.53 -14.14 -3.03
C SER A 111 16.84 -15.00 -1.80
N GLU A 112 16.76 -14.43 -0.60
CA GLU A 112 16.95 -15.18 0.65
C GLU A 112 15.88 -16.29 0.82
N LEU A 113 14.63 -15.99 0.50
CA LEU A 113 13.55 -16.95 0.59
C LEU A 113 13.64 -18.05 -0.47
N GLU A 114 14.05 -17.74 -1.70
CA GLU A 114 14.26 -18.74 -2.76
C GLU A 114 15.44 -19.66 -2.43
N ALA A 115 16.47 -19.17 -1.74
CA ALA A 115 17.56 -20.02 -1.27
C ALA A 115 17.11 -21.01 -0.18
N ALA A 116 16.16 -20.60 0.67
CA ALA A 116 15.64 -21.45 1.75
C ALA A 116 14.52 -22.40 1.30
N CYS A 117 13.61 -21.95 0.45
CA CYS A 117 12.44 -22.72 -0.02
C CYS A 117 11.98 -22.24 -1.41
N PRO A 118 12.60 -22.76 -2.49
CA PRO A 118 12.35 -22.31 -3.85
C PRO A 118 10.90 -22.42 -4.30
N GLY A 119 10.35 -21.35 -4.90
CA GLY A 119 9.03 -21.36 -5.51
C GLY A 119 7.85 -21.44 -4.52
N VAL A 120 8.05 -21.06 -3.26
CA VAL A 120 7.01 -21.16 -2.22
C VAL A 120 6.40 -19.80 -1.88
N VAL A 121 7.23 -18.76 -1.76
CA VAL A 121 6.78 -17.45 -1.25
C VAL A 121 6.55 -16.47 -2.41
N SER A 122 5.36 -15.91 -2.52
CA SER A 122 5.03 -14.93 -3.55
C SER A 122 5.66 -13.56 -3.26
N CYS A 123 5.96 -12.81 -4.32
CA CYS A 123 6.43 -11.44 -4.21
C CYS A 123 5.37 -10.52 -3.58
N ALA A 124 4.09 -10.77 -3.86
CA ALA A 124 2.97 -10.06 -3.24
C ALA A 124 2.97 -10.21 -1.72
N ASP A 125 3.15 -11.43 -1.21
CA ASP A 125 3.18 -11.65 0.24
C ASP A 125 4.44 -11.05 0.89
N ILE A 126 5.56 -10.99 0.17
CA ILE A 126 6.77 -10.29 0.65
C ILE A 126 6.47 -8.80 0.87
N ILE A 127 5.84 -8.11 -0.11
CA ILE A 127 5.45 -6.70 0.03
C ILE A 127 4.59 -6.52 1.28
N ILE A 128 3.55 -7.33 1.44
CA ILE A 128 2.60 -7.21 2.56
C ILE A 128 3.27 -7.42 3.92
N ALA A 129 4.05 -8.50 4.06
CA ALA A 129 4.69 -8.83 5.33
C ALA A 129 5.81 -7.82 5.67
N ALA A 130 6.61 -7.42 4.69
CA ALA A 130 7.67 -6.43 4.88
C ALA A 130 7.10 -5.06 5.28
N THR A 131 6.00 -4.62 4.67
CA THR A 131 5.34 -3.37 5.03
C THR A 131 4.79 -3.39 6.45
N ARG A 132 4.11 -4.48 6.85
CA ARG A 132 3.65 -4.68 8.23
C ARG A 132 4.80 -4.52 9.25
N ASP A 133 5.92 -5.19 8.98
CA ASP A 133 7.06 -5.19 9.89
C ASP A 133 7.72 -3.81 9.94
N ALA A 134 7.84 -3.13 8.81
CA ALA A 134 8.40 -1.78 8.76
C ALA A 134 7.56 -0.76 9.55
N ILE A 135 6.24 -0.81 9.42
CA ILE A 135 5.32 0.04 10.19
C ILE A 135 5.52 -0.17 11.69
N ALA A 136 5.51 -1.42 12.15
CA ALA A 136 5.68 -1.75 13.56
C ALA A 136 7.06 -1.31 14.11
N LEU A 137 8.11 -1.46 13.32
CA LEU A 137 9.48 -1.05 13.69
C LEU A 137 9.69 0.47 13.69
N CYS A 138 8.82 1.23 13.00
CA CYS A 138 8.83 2.69 12.98
C CYS A 138 7.84 3.34 13.96
N GLY A 139 7.32 2.60 14.94
CA GLY A 139 6.45 3.13 15.99
C GLY A 139 4.94 2.96 15.70
N GLY A 140 4.59 2.42 14.55
CA GLY A 140 3.21 2.16 14.17
C GLY A 140 2.60 0.92 14.85
N PRO A 141 1.33 0.61 14.53
CA PRO A 141 0.65 -0.52 15.14
C PRO A 141 1.27 -1.86 14.74
N SER A 142 1.30 -2.79 15.66
CA SER A 142 1.49 -4.20 15.34
C SER A 142 0.15 -4.81 14.96
N TYR A 143 0.06 -5.42 13.79
CA TYR A 143 -1.17 -6.04 13.29
C TYR A 143 -0.89 -7.35 12.56
N ALA A 144 -1.86 -8.24 12.58
CA ALA A 144 -1.78 -9.49 11.85
C ALA A 144 -2.13 -9.29 10.37
N VAL A 145 -1.41 -9.98 9.49
CA VAL A 145 -1.75 -10.08 8.06
C VAL A 145 -2.03 -11.53 7.71
N THR A 146 -2.93 -11.73 6.76
CA THR A 146 -3.12 -13.02 6.12
C THR A 146 -2.27 -13.10 4.87
N LEU A 147 -1.62 -14.24 4.64
CA LEU A 147 -0.73 -14.52 3.52
C LEU A 147 -1.32 -15.64 2.64
N GLY A 148 -0.72 -15.91 1.49
CA GLY A 148 -1.19 -16.90 0.53
C GLY A 148 -1.58 -16.31 -0.81
N ARG A 149 -1.18 -15.06 -1.08
CA ARG A 149 -1.33 -14.42 -2.40
C ARG A 149 -0.44 -15.09 -3.42
N ARG A 150 -0.84 -14.94 -4.66
CA ARG A 150 -0.05 -15.30 -5.83
C ARG A 150 0.25 -14.05 -6.65
N ASP A 151 1.34 -14.11 -7.38
CA ASP A 151 1.83 -13.01 -8.20
C ASP A 151 1.06 -12.93 -9.53
N GLY A 152 0.81 -11.71 -9.99
CA GLY A 152 0.23 -11.43 -11.30
C GLY A 152 1.17 -11.80 -12.44
N MET A 153 0.61 -12.02 -13.62
CA MET A 153 1.35 -12.40 -14.84
C MET A 153 1.39 -11.29 -15.88
N SER A 154 0.83 -10.12 -15.57
CA SER A 154 0.83 -8.96 -16.46
C SER A 154 0.93 -7.67 -15.67
N SER A 155 1.54 -6.66 -16.28
CA SER A 155 1.70 -5.32 -15.74
C SER A 155 1.55 -4.33 -16.89
N VAL A 156 0.68 -3.34 -16.74
CA VAL A 156 0.35 -2.42 -17.83
C VAL A 156 0.30 -0.98 -17.34
N SER A 157 1.17 -0.12 -17.88
CA SER A 157 1.40 1.25 -17.39
C SER A 157 0.14 2.13 -17.33
N TRP A 158 -0.79 2.02 -18.29
CA TRP A 158 -2.00 2.85 -18.29
C TRP A 158 -2.95 2.54 -17.11
N MET A 159 -2.87 1.35 -16.52
CA MET A 159 -3.70 0.99 -15.37
C MET A 159 -3.31 1.76 -14.11
N ALA A 160 -2.09 2.28 -14.03
CA ALA A 160 -1.66 3.18 -12.96
C ALA A 160 -2.45 4.51 -12.94
N SER A 161 -3.26 4.82 -13.98
CA SER A 161 -4.20 5.94 -13.95
C SER A 161 -5.32 5.80 -12.91
N ASP A 162 -5.54 4.61 -12.36
CA ASP A 162 -6.45 4.38 -11.24
C ASP A 162 -5.92 4.93 -9.90
N LEU A 163 -4.62 5.26 -9.82
CA LEU A 163 -4.03 5.85 -8.62
C LEU A 163 -4.44 7.32 -8.44
N PRO A 164 -4.83 7.74 -7.23
CA PRO A 164 -5.12 9.14 -6.95
C PRO A 164 -3.85 10.00 -7.06
N SER A 165 -3.92 11.05 -7.84
CA SER A 165 -2.84 12.04 -7.93
C SER A 165 -2.74 12.87 -6.64
N PRO A 166 -1.55 13.37 -6.25
CA PRO A 166 -1.38 14.29 -5.12
C PRO A 166 -2.09 15.65 -5.30
N HIS A 167 -2.63 15.91 -6.48
CA HIS A 167 -3.35 17.15 -6.84
C HIS A 167 -4.86 16.98 -6.99
N VAL A 168 -5.43 15.76 -6.77
CA VAL A 168 -6.89 15.56 -6.87
C VAL A 168 -7.63 16.29 -5.76
N ASP A 169 -8.86 16.72 -6.05
CA ASP A 169 -9.78 17.20 -5.02
C ASP A 169 -10.32 16.03 -4.17
N ILE A 170 -10.85 16.36 -3.00
CA ILE A 170 -11.31 15.35 -2.03
C ILE A 170 -12.50 14.55 -2.55
N ALA A 171 -13.42 15.16 -3.30
CA ALA A 171 -14.57 14.44 -3.84
C ALA A 171 -14.13 13.38 -4.86
N THR A 172 -13.16 13.72 -5.71
CA THR A 172 -12.53 12.80 -6.66
C THR A 172 -11.81 11.67 -5.92
N ALA A 173 -11.00 12.00 -4.90
CA ALA A 173 -10.30 10.99 -4.09
C ALA A 173 -11.28 10.01 -3.42
N ILE A 174 -12.34 10.52 -2.79
CA ILE A 174 -13.41 9.68 -2.20
C ILE A 174 -14.01 8.76 -3.26
N GLY A 175 -14.31 9.27 -4.47
CA GLY A 175 -14.85 8.48 -5.57
C GLY A 175 -13.91 7.37 -6.04
N MET A 176 -12.59 7.63 -6.12
CA MET A 176 -11.58 6.64 -6.48
C MET A 176 -11.46 5.52 -5.43
N PHE A 177 -11.39 5.88 -4.16
CA PHE A 177 -11.36 4.92 -3.05
C PHE A 177 -12.67 4.11 -2.95
N ALA A 178 -13.83 4.75 -3.19
CA ALA A 178 -15.13 4.06 -3.19
C ALA A 178 -15.23 2.99 -4.28
N LYS A 179 -14.64 3.19 -5.46
CA LYS A 179 -14.55 2.16 -6.52
C LYS A 179 -13.78 0.91 -6.06
N LYS A 180 -12.84 1.06 -5.14
CA LYS A 180 -12.07 -0.02 -4.53
C LYS A 180 -12.70 -0.52 -3.20
N GLY A 181 -13.91 -0.07 -2.88
CA GLY A 181 -14.68 -0.51 -1.72
C GLY A 181 -14.30 0.17 -0.40
N PHE A 182 -13.55 1.27 -0.43
CA PHE A 182 -13.19 2.05 0.77
C PHE A 182 -14.15 3.22 0.95
N ASN A 183 -14.55 3.49 2.18
CA ASN A 183 -15.28 4.70 2.52
C ASN A 183 -14.32 5.88 2.77
N SER A 184 -14.88 7.09 2.94
CA SER A 184 -14.08 8.31 3.15
C SER A 184 -13.25 8.28 4.43
N PHE A 185 -13.72 7.61 5.48
CA PHE A 185 -12.98 7.46 6.74
C PHE A 185 -11.77 6.54 6.56
N GLU A 186 -11.93 5.42 5.86
CA GLU A 186 -10.81 4.52 5.51
C GLU A 186 -9.81 5.19 4.58
N MET A 187 -10.27 6.01 3.61
CA MET A 187 -9.41 6.83 2.76
C MET A 187 -8.57 7.80 3.60
N ALA A 188 -9.20 8.62 4.45
CA ALA A 188 -8.50 9.56 5.32
C ALA A 188 -7.51 8.86 6.26
N THR A 189 -7.88 7.67 6.74
CA THR A 189 -7.01 6.83 7.57
C THR A 189 -5.78 6.37 6.79
N LEU A 190 -5.95 5.87 5.55
CA LEU A 190 -4.83 5.41 4.71
C LEU A 190 -3.92 6.55 4.29
N MET A 191 -4.46 7.75 4.05
CA MET A 191 -3.64 8.96 3.81
C MET A 191 -2.74 9.29 4.99
N GLY A 192 -3.10 8.90 6.21
CA GLY A 192 -2.24 9.00 7.39
C GLY A 192 -0.90 8.26 7.27
N ALA A 193 -0.72 7.37 6.27
CA ALA A 193 0.59 6.79 5.94
C ALA A 193 1.64 7.85 5.57
N HIS A 194 1.20 9.03 5.16
CA HIS A 194 2.08 10.17 4.86
C HIS A 194 2.87 10.66 6.07
N THR A 195 2.53 10.24 7.30
CA THR A 195 3.35 10.52 8.51
C THR A 195 4.80 10.02 8.37
N VAL A 196 5.05 8.97 7.58
CA VAL A 196 6.42 8.50 7.25
C VAL A 196 6.80 8.80 5.80
N GLY A 197 5.98 9.57 5.07
CA GLY A 197 6.12 9.82 3.65
C GLY A 197 7.18 10.87 3.32
N VAL A 198 7.63 10.78 2.07
CA VAL A 198 8.47 11.80 1.43
C VAL A 198 7.90 12.14 0.05
N THR A 199 8.15 13.37 -0.40
CA THR A 199 7.86 13.80 -1.76
C THR A 199 9.06 14.53 -2.34
N HIS A 200 9.01 14.86 -3.64
CA HIS A 200 10.02 15.65 -4.31
C HIS A 200 9.57 17.09 -4.50
N CYS A 201 10.54 18.03 -4.56
CA CYS A 201 10.24 19.43 -4.78
C CYS A 201 9.46 19.68 -6.07
N SER A 202 9.75 18.91 -7.12
CA SER A 202 9.03 19.00 -8.40
C SER A 202 7.53 18.75 -8.28
N VAL A 203 7.10 17.88 -7.34
CA VAL A 203 5.69 17.56 -7.11
C VAL A 203 4.91 18.70 -6.48
N ILE A 204 5.59 19.55 -5.71
CA ILE A 204 4.96 20.66 -4.95
C ILE A 204 5.35 22.04 -5.46
N ASP A 205 6.12 22.16 -6.57
CA ASP A 205 6.64 23.43 -7.04
C ASP A 205 5.53 24.42 -7.45
N ASP A 206 4.48 23.94 -8.10
CA ASP A 206 3.31 24.74 -8.45
C ASP A 206 2.62 25.27 -7.18
N ARG A 207 2.46 24.43 -6.17
CA ARG A 207 1.87 24.80 -4.87
C ARG A 207 2.68 25.83 -4.12
N LEU A 208 4.01 25.79 -4.26
CA LEU A 208 4.91 26.75 -3.61
C LEU A 208 5.02 28.08 -4.34
N ARG A 209 4.80 28.11 -5.68
CA ARG A 209 5.18 29.28 -6.50
C ARG A 209 4.17 29.74 -7.53
N ASN A 210 3.26 28.89 -7.95
CA ASN A 210 2.33 29.20 -9.02
C ASN A 210 0.98 28.50 -8.87
N PHE A 211 0.49 28.44 -7.64
CA PHE A 211 -0.75 27.76 -7.33
C PHE A 211 -1.91 28.26 -8.20
N ASN A 212 -2.54 27.35 -8.93
CA ASN A 212 -3.59 27.64 -9.90
C ASN A 212 -3.24 28.74 -10.92
N GLY A 213 -1.97 28.87 -11.30
CA GLY A 213 -1.51 29.87 -12.29
C GLY A 213 -1.43 31.29 -11.75
N THR A 214 -1.49 31.51 -10.43
CA THR A 214 -1.52 32.84 -9.80
C THR A 214 -0.14 33.49 -9.65
N GLY A 215 0.94 32.75 -9.88
CA GLY A 215 2.32 33.19 -9.61
C GLY A 215 2.63 33.32 -8.10
N LYS A 216 1.78 32.79 -7.23
CA LYS A 216 1.91 32.84 -5.77
C LYS A 216 1.82 31.44 -5.17
N ALA A 217 2.25 31.31 -3.91
CA ALA A 217 2.04 30.09 -3.13
C ALA A 217 0.55 29.83 -2.89
N ASP A 218 0.22 28.57 -2.62
CA ASP A 218 -1.10 28.13 -2.19
C ASP A 218 -1.53 28.88 -0.91
N PRO A 219 -2.64 29.64 -0.93
CA PRO A 219 -3.11 30.40 0.22
C PRO A 219 -3.57 29.52 1.39
N SER A 220 -3.79 28.23 1.18
CA SER A 220 -4.12 27.27 2.24
C SER A 220 -2.90 26.82 3.04
N MET A 221 -1.70 27.07 2.55
CA MET A 221 -0.45 26.75 3.24
C MET A 221 -0.07 27.88 4.20
N ASP A 222 0.37 27.54 5.40
CA ASP A 222 0.97 28.50 6.36
C ASP A 222 2.08 29.31 5.64
N PRO A 223 2.02 30.66 5.64
CA PRO A 223 2.97 31.46 4.87
C PRO A 223 4.42 31.31 5.31
N THR A 224 4.65 31.06 6.61
CA THR A 224 6.01 30.85 7.15
C THR A 224 6.53 29.49 6.67
N TYR A 225 5.67 28.47 6.67
CA TYR A 225 6.04 27.16 6.18
C TYR A 225 6.33 27.17 4.66
N ALA A 226 5.49 27.84 3.87
CA ALA A 226 5.75 28.05 2.43
C ALA A 226 7.09 28.72 2.18
N TRP A 227 7.44 29.75 2.98
CA TRP A 227 8.74 30.41 2.92
C TRP A 227 9.89 29.48 3.28
N ILE A 228 9.76 28.66 4.33
CA ILE A 228 10.76 27.67 4.72
C ILE A 228 11.00 26.68 3.57
N LEU A 229 9.92 26.12 3.02
CA LEU A 229 10.03 25.15 1.93
C LEU A 229 10.68 25.78 0.68
N THR A 230 10.26 26.98 0.28
CA THR A 230 10.81 27.65 -0.91
C THR A 230 12.27 28.07 -0.75
N THR A 231 12.68 28.41 0.47
CA THR A 231 14.01 28.97 0.75
C THR A 231 15.04 27.88 1.02
N PHE A 232 14.67 26.87 1.79
CA PHE A 232 15.63 25.89 2.31
C PHE A 232 15.48 24.50 1.72
N ALA A 233 14.26 24.01 1.57
CA ALA A 233 14.03 22.65 1.08
C ALA A 233 14.05 22.59 -0.46
N CYS A 234 13.33 23.52 -1.10
CA CYS A 234 13.13 23.55 -2.55
C CYS A 234 13.59 24.89 -3.19
N PRO A 235 14.84 25.36 -2.99
CA PRO A 235 15.30 26.59 -3.62
C PRO A 235 15.37 26.42 -5.15
N LYS A 236 15.11 27.50 -5.90
CA LYS A 236 15.22 27.48 -7.37
C LYS A 236 16.65 27.24 -7.83
N GLY A 237 16.81 26.58 -8.97
CA GLY A 237 18.11 26.37 -9.60
C GLY A 237 18.96 25.25 -9.00
N GLN A 238 18.36 24.36 -8.21
CA GLN A 238 19.05 23.17 -7.71
C GLN A 238 19.32 22.19 -8.84
N ALA A 239 20.48 21.52 -8.77
CA ALA A 239 20.86 20.49 -9.73
C ALA A 239 20.11 19.16 -9.50
N PHE A 240 19.55 18.98 -8.33
CA PHE A 240 18.83 17.76 -7.92
C PHE A 240 17.42 18.10 -7.45
N ASP A 241 16.50 17.18 -7.66
CA ASP A 241 15.13 17.27 -7.13
C ASP A 241 15.14 16.82 -5.66
N ASN A 242 15.23 17.78 -4.75
CA ASN A 242 15.32 17.50 -3.32
C ASN A 242 14.06 16.83 -2.80
N ILE A 243 14.23 16.02 -1.76
CA ILE A 243 13.10 15.42 -1.02
C ILE A 243 12.59 16.37 0.05
N VAL A 244 11.29 16.30 0.28
CA VAL A 244 10.58 16.96 1.38
C VAL A 244 9.81 15.91 2.17
N TYR A 245 9.95 15.91 3.49
CA TYR A 245 9.16 15.04 4.35
C TYR A 245 7.73 15.57 4.47
N LEU A 246 6.75 14.66 4.51
CA LEU A 246 5.33 15.01 4.58
C LEU A 246 4.86 15.30 6.00
N ASP A 247 5.72 15.06 6.99
CA ASP A 247 5.45 15.24 8.40
C ASP A 247 6.37 16.27 9.05
N GLU A 248 6.16 16.53 10.34
CA GLU A 248 6.95 17.49 11.09
C GLU A 248 8.40 17.03 11.32
N PRO A 249 9.36 17.99 11.44
CA PRO A 249 10.77 17.64 11.59
C PRO A 249 11.10 16.83 12.84
N SER A 250 10.27 16.87 13.89
CA SER A 250 10.52 16.16 15.17
C SER A 250 10.11 14.69 15.12
N SER A 251 9.23 14.30 14.19
CA SER A 251 8.74 12.92 14.04
C SER A 251 8.99 12.30 12.66
N ILE A 252 9.95 12.83 11.92
CA ILE A 252 10.33 12.31 10.61
C ILE A 252 10.52 10.78 10.67
N LEU A 253 9.81 10.05 9.82
CA LEU A 253 9.84 8.59 9.70
C LEU A 253 9.43 7.84 10.99
N ILE A 254 8.71 8.49 11.88
CA ILE A 254 8.00 7.87 13.00
C ILE A 254 6.54 7.74 12.60
N PHE A 255 5.98 6.54 12.72
CA PHE A 255 4.58 6.31 12.39
C PHE A 255 3.69 6.75 13.56
N ASP A 256 3.16 7.97 13.46
CA ASP A 256 2.32 8.58 14.48
C ASP A 256 1.21 9.47 13.88
N LYS A 257 0.57 10.30 14.69
CA LYS A 257 -0.53 11.18 14.28
C LYS A 257 -0.10 12.61 13.94
N SER A 258 1.19 12.92 13.92
CA SER A 258 1.70 14.28 13.69
C SER A 258 1.33 14.82 12.31
N TYR A 259 1.23 13.97 11.30
CA TYR A 259 0.69 14.30 9.98
C TYR A 259 -0.66 15.07 10.05
N PHE A 260 -1.60 14.61 10.88
CA PHE A 260 -2.89 15.29 11.04
C PHE A 260 -2.75 16.64 11.75
N ASN A 261 -1.81 16.77 12.69
CA ASN A 261 -1.49 18.06 13.33
C ASN A 261 -0.87 19.04 12.33
N GLN A 262 -0.02 18.58 11.41
CA GLN A 262 0.53 19.40 10.33
C GLN A 262 -0.61 19.94 9.43
N ILE A 263 -1.56 19.12 9.03
CA ILE A 263 -2.72 19.55 8.23
C ILE A 263 -3.54 20.63 8.96
N LEU A 264 -3.85 20.42 10.25
CA LEU A 264 -4.58 21.41 11.06
C LEU A 264 -3.84 22.74 11.19
N SER A 265 -2.52 22.71 11.12
CA SER A 265 -1.64 23.89 11.20
C SER A 265 -1.39 24.55 9.83
N GLY A 266 -2.07 24.12 8.77
CA GLY A 266 -1.82 24.63 7.41
C GLY A 266 -0.49 24.17 6.80
N ARG A 267 0.07 23.08 7.30
CA ARG A 267 1.39 22.58 6.90
C ARG A 267 1.34 21.24 6.16
N GLY A 268 0.17 20.82 5.71
CA GLY A 268 0.07 19.68 4.80
C GLY A 268 0.90 19.96 3.54
N VAL A 269 1.84 19.09 3.19
CA VAL A 269 2.82 19.33 2.11
C VAL A 269 2.18 19.14 0.74
N LEU A 270 1.45 18.05 0.52
CA LEU A 270 0.71 17.82 -0.71
C LEU A 270 -0.61 18.61 -0.72
N ALA A 271 -1.07 18.99 -1.92
CA ALA A 271 -2.34 19.71 -2.04
C ALA A 271 -3.53 18.90 -1.50
N VAL A 272 -3.56 17.60 -1.82
CA VAL A 272 -4.61 16.69 -1.33
C VAL A 272 -4.58 16.52 0.19
N ASP A 273 -3.39 16.54 0.82
CA ASP A 273 -3.27 16.45 2.28
C ASP A 273 -3.89 17.69 2.95
N GLN A 274 -3.56 18.89 2.48
CA GLN A 274 -4.12 20.09 3.03
C GLN A 274 -5.63 20.17 2.79
N ALA A 275 -6.09 19.76 1.60
CA ALA A 275 -7.50 19.70 1.26
C ALA A 275 -8.29 18.75 2.19
N LEU A 276 -7.68 17.64 2.64
CA LEU A 276 -8.30 16.71 3.58
C LEU A 276 -8.77 17.40 4.88
N GLY A 277 -8.01 18.38 5.38
CA GLY A 277 -8.35 19.16 6.57
C GLY A 277 -9.31 20.33 6.33
N MET A 278 -9.58 20.67 5.08
CA MET A 278 -10.40 21.82 4.69
C MET A 278 -11.77 21.43 4.14
N ASP A 279 -11.87 20.25 3.55
CA ASP A 279 -13.12 19.77 2.95
C ASP A 279 -14.14 19.37 4.05
N PRO A 280 -15.39 19.83 3.98
CA PRO A 280 -16.42 19.52 4.99
C PRO A 280 -16.67 18.01 5.17
N ALA A 281 -16.43 17.20 4.13
CA ALA A 281 -16.62 15.76 4.21
C ALA A 281 -15.55 15.05 5.05
N THR A 282 -14.35 15.63 5.17
CA THR A 282 -13.17 14.97 5.77
C THR A 282 -12.52 15.74 6.93
N ALA A 283 -12.73 17.05 7.04
CA ALA A 283 -12.08 17.88 8.06
C ALA A 283 -12.28 17.36 9.50
N TRP A 284 -13.47 16.85 9.82
CA TRP A 284 -13.75 16.26 11.13
C TRP A 284 -12.91 15.01 11.41
N MET A 285 -12.53 14.26 10.37
CA MET A 285 -11.69 13.06 10.49
C MET A 285 -10.25 13.43 10.86
N VAL A 286 -9.73 14.48 10.22
CA VAL A 286 -8.40 15.06 10.54
C VAL A 286 -8.38 15.53 12.00
N GLN A 287 -9.40 16.27 12.43
CA GLN A 287 -9.55 16.69 13.81
C GLN A 287 -9.64 15.51 14.78
N PHE A 288 -10.40 14.47 14.41
CA PHE A 288 -10.54 13.26 15.21
C PHE A 288 -9.20 12.56 15.40
N PHE A 289 -8.45 12.32 14.33
CA PHE A 289 -7.15 11.64 14.40
C PHE A 289 -6.08 12.47 15.11
N ALA A 290 -6.07 13.79 14.93
CA ALA A 290 -5.15 14.68 15.62
C ALA A 290 -5.34 14.69 17.14
N THR A 291 -6.60 14.61 17.61
CA THR A 291 -6.96 14.78 19.03
C THR A 291 -7.16 13.48 19.80
N THR A 292 -7.16 12.33 19.11
CA THR A 292 -7.35 11.01 19.74
C THR A 292 -6.18 10.07 19.44
N ASP A 293 -6.15 8.92 20.09
CA ASP A 293 -5.14 7.88 19.85
C ASP A 293 -5.70 6.70 19.04
N PHE A 294 -6.79 6.92 18.29
CA PHE A 294 -7.41 5.88 17.49
C PHE A 294 -6.73 5.64 16.13
N PHE A 295 -5.90 6.58 15.64
CA PHE A 295 -5.27 6.48 14.33
C PHE A 295 -4.55 5.15 14.11
N PRO A 296 -3.65 4.65 14.98
CA PRO A 296 -2.93 3.41 14.72
C PRO A 296 -3.87 2.20 14.58
N ALA A 297 -4.90 2.11 15.40
CA ALA A 297 -5.85 0.99 15.33
C ALA A 297 -6.70 1.03 14.05
N MET A 298 -7.17 2.21 13.66
CA MET A 298 -7.94 2.40 12.43
C MET A 298 -7.06 2.17 11.19
N PHE A 299 -5.79 2.58 11.25
CA PHE A 299 -4.84 2.33 10.18
C PHE A 299 -4.58 0.82 10.00
N ALA A 300 -4.35 0.09 11.08
CA ALA A 300 -4.20 -1.37 11.04
C ALA A 300 -5.40 -2.06 10.37
N HIS A 301 -6.62 -1.60 10.66
CA HIS A 301 -7.83 -2.10 10.00
C HIS A 301 -7.84 -1.79 8.50
N SER A 302 -7.62 -0.52 8.14
CA SER A 302 -7.71 -0.05 6.75
C SER A 302 -6.60 -0.64 5.86
N ILE A 303 -5.35 -0.75 6.36
CA ILE A 303 -4.23 -1.33 5.61
C ILE A 303 -4.40 -2.85 5.43
N THR A 304 -4.99 -3.54 6.42
CA THR A 304 -5.30 -4.98 6.30
C THR A 304 -6.38 -5.21 5.24
N LYS A 305 -7.38 -4.32 5.17
CA LYS A 305 -8.40 -4.35 4.13
C LYS A 305 -7.78 -4.10 2.74
N LEU A 306 -6.87 -3.12 2.63
CA LEU A 306 -6.14 -2.84 1.39
C LEU A 306 -5.31 -4.06 0.97
N ALA A 307 -4.61 -4.69 1.90
CA ALA A 307 -3.83 -5.89 1.65
C ALA A 307 -4.66 -7.10 1.16
N ALA A 308 -5.97 -7.09 1.34
CA ALA A 308 -6.87 -8.14 0.87
C ALA A 308 -7.58 -7.79 -0.46
N LEU A 309 -7.24 -6.65 -1.08
CA LEU A 309 -7.91 -6.17 -2.28
C LEU A 309 -7.57 -7.02 -3.51
N GLU A 310 -8.59 -7.54 -4.17
CA GLU A 310 -8.54 -8.24 -5.47
C GLU A 310 -7.41 -9.30 -5.58
N VAL A 311 -7.13 -10.02 -4.50
CA VAL A 311 -6.00 -10.96 -4.39
C VAL A 311 -6.14 -12.17 -5.31
N LYS A 312 -5.04 -12.61 -5.91
CA LYS A 312 -4.94 -13.88 -6.62
C LYS A 312 -4.60 -15.00 -5.64
N THR A 313 -5.30 -16.13 -5.75
CA THR A 313 -5.10 -17.30 -4.89
C THR A 313 -5.35 -18.60 -5.67
N GLY A 314 -5.06 -19.76 -5.09
CA GLY A 314 -5.30 -21.06 -5.71
C GLY A 314 -4.47 -21.29 -6.97
N THR A 315 -5.11 -21.29 -8.13
CA THR A 315 -4.47 -21.46 -9.45
C THR A 315 -4.37 -20.15 -10.24
N ALA A 316 -4.89 -19.04 -9.71
CA ALA A 316 -4.80 -17.74 -10.35
C ALA A 316 -3.41 -17.12 -10.12
N GLY A 317 -2.73 -16.72 -11.20
CA GLY A 317 -1.35 -16.21 -11.12
C GLY A 317 -0.32 -17.29 -10.84
N GLU A 318 0.87 -16.89 -10.42
CA GLU A 318 2.02 -17.77 -10.21
C GLU A 318 2.75 -17.48 -8.88
N ILE A 319 3.77 -18.24 -8.54
CA ILE A 319 4.78 -17.86 -7.54
C ILE A 319 6.06 -17.58 -8.32
N ARG A 320 6.37 -16.30 -8.53
CA ARG A 320 7.57 -15.92 -9.27
C ARG A 320 8.83 -16.32 -8.49
N ARG A 321 9.86 -16.77 -9.20
CA ARG A 321 11.20 -17.01 -8.65
C ARG A 321 12.01 -15.72 -8.58
N ASN A 322 11.76 -14.83 -9.52
CA ASN A 322 12.30 -13.47 -9.58
C ASN A 322 11.13 -12.49 -9.63
N CYS A 323 11.08 -11.51 -8.72
CA CYS A 323 9.95 -10.59 -8.67
C CYS A 323 9.83 -9.68 -9.91
N ARG A 324 10.90 -9.56 -10.70
CA ARG A 324 10.96 -8.71 -11.89
C ARG A 324 10.45 -9.37 -13.17
N LEU A 325 10.26 -10.68 -13.17
CA LEU A 325 9.96 -11.48 -14.37
C LEU A 325 8.88 -12.51 -14.03
N THR A 326 8.03 -12.80 -15.02
CA THR A 326 7.18 -14.01 -14.99
C THR A 326 8.03 -15.25 -15.18
N ASN A 327 7.58 -16.41 -14.63
CA ASN A 327 8.31 -17.70 -14.78
C ASN A 327 8.29 -18.22 -16.20
#